data_ddc50287717f4ab7059340173c3b6ded
#
_entry.id   ddc50287717f4ab7059340173c3b6ded
#
_cell.length_a   1.000
_cell.length_b   1.000
_cell.length_c   1.000
_cell.angle_alpha   90.00
_cell.angle_beta   90.00
_cell.angle_gamma   90.00
#
_symmetry.space_group_name_H-M   'P 1'
#
loop_
_entity.id
_entity.type
_entity.pdbx_description
1 polymer ?
#
loop_
_entity_poly.entity_id
_entity_poly.type
_entity_poly.pdbx_seq_one_letter_code
_entity_poly.pdbx_strand_id
1 'polypeptide(L)'
;AANHAKSGGPLLANWDQRLDADSAAAALWSVWYYRHLNPALGAIVTDGESLPAGSLSTQTSLELLATDEGQARAVTSLRDAWSATEGLLGKDASAWQWGDLHQMVFEHPLLDRADENLAEQMKIKAYPRGGSANTTNNTGFYDDTFNVRSGASFRMVVDVGNWDDARMTNAP
;
A
#
# COMPACT_ATOMS: atom_id res chain seq x y z
N ALA A 1 23.62 8.81 15.11
CA ALA A 1 22.36 9.56 15.14
C ALA A 1 21.86 9.90 13.72
N ALA A 2 22.73 10.41 12.80
CA ALA A 2 22.31 10.76 11.44
C ALA A 2 21.85 9.56 10.58
N ASN A 3 22.36 8.37 10.85
CA ASN A 3 21.99 7.14 10.11
C ASN A 3 20.64 6.55 10.57
N HIS A 4 20.20 6.85 11.79
CA HIS A 4 18.95 6.34 12.33
C HIS A 4 17.73 7.15 11.84
N ALA A 5 17.92 8.44 11.60
CA ALA A 5 16.87 9.31 11.03
C ALA A 5 16.53 8.96 9.57
N LYS A 6 17.49 8.41 8.81
CA LYS A 6 17.32 7.97 7.40
C LYS A 6 16.90 6.49 7.28
N SER A 7 16.49 5.84 8.35
CA SER A 7 16.16 4.41 8.32
C SER A 7 14.65 4.12 8.41
N GLY A 8 13.80 5.13 8.42
CA GLY A 8 12.34 4.97 8.54
C GLY A 8 11.85 4.49 9.90
N GLY A 9 12.76 4.03 10.79
CA GLY A 9 12.42 3.50 12.09
C GLY A 9 11.57 4.44 12.96
N PRO A 10 11.97 5.72 13.14
CA PRO A 10 11.17 6.65 13.93
C PRO A 10 9.80 6.96 13.34
N LEU A 11 9.67 6.99 12.01
CA LEU A 11 8.40 7.23 11.33
C LEU A 11 7.41 6.08 11.58
N LEU A 12 7.88 4.84 11.47
CA LEU A 12 7.06 3.66 11.72
C LEU A 12 6.80 3.41 13.21
N ALA A 13 7.75 3.75 14.10
CA ALA A 13 7.58 3.57 15.54
C ALA A 13 6.48 4.47 16.14
N ASN A 14 6.24 5.63 15.53
CA ASN A 14 5.21 6.59 15.97
C ASN A 14 3.91 6.49 15.13
N TRP A 15 3.83 5.49 14.24
CA TRP A 15 2.67 5.31 13.38
C TRP A 15 1.50 4.68 14.15
N ASP A 16 0.31 5.19 13.94
CA ASP A 16 -0.96 4.71 14.51
C ASP A 16 -1.49 3.42 13.85
N GLN A 17 -0.74 2.87 12.88
CA GLN A 17 -1.05 1.67 12.10
C GLN A 17 -2.29 1.81 11.18
N ARG A 18 -2.72 3.04 10.91
CA ARG A 18 -3.79 3.30 9.96
C ARG A 18 -3.22 3.57 8.57
N LEU A 19 -3.81 2.94 7.56
CA LEU A 19 -3.46 3.16 6.16
C LEU A 19 -4.30 4.32 5.59
N ASP A 20 -4.25 5.48 6.26
CA ASP A 20 -4.96 6.67 5.77
C ASP A 20 -4.22 7.29 4.58
N ALA A 21 -4.98 7.89 3.65
CA ALA A 21 -4.43 8.40 2.40
C ALA A 21 -3.36 9.50 2.60
N ASP A 22 -3.45 10.27 3.66
CA ASP A 22 -2.52 11.35 4.03
C ASP A 22 -1.37 10.89 4.94
N SER A 23 -1.26 9.60 5.22
CA SER A 23 -0.25 9.06 6.14
C SER A 23 1.09 8.80 5.44
N ALA A 24 2.15 9.48 5.88
CA ALA A 24 3.52 9.24 5.44
C ALA A 24 4.05 7.87 5.91
N ALA A 25 3.69 7.46 7.12
CA ALA A 25 4.08 6.16 7.66
C ALA A 25 3.43 5.01 6.89
N ALA A 26 2.16 5.17 6.47
CA ALA A 26 1.46 4.21 5.62
C ALA A 26 2.13 4.07 4.24
N ALA A 27 2.60 5.18 3.64
CA ALA A 27 3.34 5.16 2.39
C ALA A 27 4.64 4.34 2.52
N LEU A 28 5.47 4.66 3.53
CA LEU A 28 6.70 3.92 3.80
C LEU A 28 6.44 2.46 4.12
N TRP A 29 5.46 2.16 4.98
CA TRP A 29 5.06 0.80 5.33
C TRP A 29 4.68 -0.01 4.10
N SER A 30 3.86 0.55 3.21
CA SER A 30 3.37 -0.15 2.03
C SER A 30 4.51 -0.43 1.05
N VAL A 31 5.38 0.55 0.79
CA VAL A 31 6.58 0.34 -0.04
C VAL A 31 7.48 -0.71 0.60
N TRP A 32 7.75 -0.60 1.91
CA TRP A 32 8.60 -1.56 2.61
C TRP A 32 8.01 -2.97 2.58
N TYR A 33 6.78 -3.15 3.06
CA TYR A 33 6.17 -4.47 3.21
C TYR A 33 6.06 -5.21 1.88
N TYR A 34 5.50 -4.55 0.85
CA TYR A 34 5.19 -5.23 -0.40
C TYR A 34 6.39 -5.37 -1.33
N ARG A 35 7.29 -4.40 -1.38
CA ARG A 35 8.39 -4.38 -2.36
C ARG A 35 9.74 -4.80 -1.80
N HIS A 36 9.92 -4.77 -0.49
CA HIS A 36 11.22 -5.01 0.12
C HIS A 36 11.19 -6.10 1.19
N LEU A 37 10.33 -6.00 2.21
CA LEU A 37 10.32 -6.94 3.33
C LEU A 37 9.84 -8.33 2.90
N ASN A 38 8.67 -8.42 2.24
CA ASN A 38 8.08 -9.69 1.85
C ASN A 38 8.99 -10.48 0.89
N PRO A 39 9.59 -9.86 -0.17
CA PRO A 39 10.61 -10.53 -0.99
C PRO A 39 11.87 -10.92 -0.22
N ALA A 40 12.36 -10.05 0.68
CA ALA A 40 13.57 -10.34 1.46
C ALA A 40 13.40 -11.52 2.42
N LEU A 41 12.22 -11.65 3.06
CA LEU A 41 11.86 -12.80 3.87
C LEU A 41 11.62 -14.03 3.00
N GLY A 42 11.01 -13.87 1.83
CA GLY A 42 10.79 -14.94 0.88
C GLY A 42 12.08 -15.63 0.47
N ALA A 43 13.13 -14.87 0.24
CA ALA A 43 14.44 -15.39 -0.11
C ALA A 43 15.09 -16.29 0.97
N ILE A 44 14.64 -16.22 2.23
CA ILE A 44 15.07 -17.17 3.28
C ILE A 44 14.47 -18.55 3.04
N VAL A 45 13.22 -18.61 2.60
CA VAL A 45 12.47 -19.87 2.44
C VAL A 45 12.81 -20.56 1.11
N THR A 46 13.25 -19.80 0.13
CA THR A 46 13.52 -20.28 -1.24
C THR A 46 14.99 -20.44 -1.55
N ASP A 47 15.85 -20.39 -0.54
CA ASP A 47 17.31 -20.50 -0.70
C ASP A 47 17.88 -19.44 -1.68
N GLY A 48 17.35 -18.23 -1.61
CA GLY A 48 17.83 -17.08 -2.37
C GLY A 48 17.00 -16.69 -3.59
N GLU A 49 16.00 -17.47 -3.99
CA GLU A 49 15.09 -17.08 -5.05
C GLU A 49 14.08 -16.04 -4.57
N SER A 50 13.76 -15.06 -5.42
CA SER A 50 12.77 -14.04 -5.11
C SER A 50 11.36 -14.58 -5.28
N LEU A 51 10.54 -14.47 -4.23
CA LEU A 51 9.12 -14.73 -4.32
C LEU A 51 8.36 -13.47 -4.78
N PRO A 52 7.27 -13.64 -5.53
CA PRO A 52 6.36 -12.52 -5.82
C PRO A 52 5.88 -11.84 -4.53
N ALA A 53 5.66 -10.54 -4.60
CA ALA A 53 5.14 -9.77 -3.47
C ALA A 53 3.82 -10.37 -2.95
N GLY A 54 3.69 -10.51 -1.63
CA GLY A 54 2.51 -11.09 -1.00
C GLY A 54 2.41 -12.61 -1.01
N SER A 55 3.47 -13.32 -1.47
CA SER A 55 3.47 -14.79 -1.52
C SER A 55 3.64 -15.45 -0.15
N LEU A 56 4.23 -14.75 0.84
CA LEU A 56 4.34 -15.26 2.20
C LEU A 56 3.05 -15.02 2.98
N SER A 57 2.63 -16.03 3.73
CA SER A 57 1.57 -15.85 4.72
C SER A 57 2.02 -14.93 5.85
N THR A 58 1.09 -14.25 6.50
CA THR A 58 1.38 -13.44 7.69
C THR A 58 2.06 -14.26 8.77
N GLN A 59 1.60 -15.51 8.98
CA GLN A 59 2.16 -16.42 9.97
C GLN A 59 3.63 -16.72 9.67
N THR A 60 3.95 -17.10 8.44
CA THR A 60 5.34 -17.39 8.01
C THR A 60 6.23 -16.15 8.17
N SER A 61 5.71 -14.96 7.82
CA SER A 61 6.46 -13.72 7.97
C SER A 61 6.79 -13.42 9.43
N LEU A 62 5.85 -13.65 10.36
CA LEU A 62 6.09 -13.48 11.80
C LEU A 62 7.11 -14.48 12.35
N GLU A 63 7.03 -15.74 11.93
CA GLU A 63 7.99 -16.77 12.32
C GLU A 63 9.40 -16.43 11.85
N LEU A 64 9.56 -15.97 10.62
CA LEU A 64 10.86 -15.52 10.08
C LEU A 64 11.39 -14.29 10.82
N LEU A 65 10.55 -13.31 11.12
CA LEU A 65 10.93 -12.10 11.87
C LEU A 65 11.32 -12.39 13.33
N ALA A 66 10.97 -13.56 13.86
CA ALA A 66 11.45 -14.02 15.17
C ALA A 66 12.90 -14.53 15.14
N THR A 67 13.49 -14.73 13.95
CA THR A 67 14.89 -15.19 13.78
C THR A 67 15.84 -14.01 13.62
N ASP A 68 17.13 -14.21 13.97
CA ASP A 68 18.18 -13.20 13.78
C ASP A 68 18.36 -12.82 12.31
N GLU A 69 18.26 -13.82 11.40
CA GLU A 69 18.37 -13.58 9.95
C GLU A 69 17.20 -12.73 9.44
N GLY A 70 15.97 -13.08 9.81
CA GLY A 70 14.79 -12.32 9.42
C GLY A 70 14.81 -10.88 9.91
N GLN A 71 15.27 -10.64 11.14
CA GLN A 71 15.45 -9.31 11.71
C GLN A 71 16.51 -8.51 10.94
N ALA A 72 17.66 -9.12 10.63
CA ALA A 72 18.72 -8.47 9.86
C ALA A 72 18.23 -8.07 8.45
N ARG A 73 17.48 -8.96 7.79
CA ARG A 73 16.86 -8.67 6.48
C ARG A 73 15.81 -7.58 6.57
N ALA A 74 14.98 -7.58 7.61
CA ALA A 74 13.99 -6.53 7.83
C ALA A 74 14.63 -5.14 7.98
N VAL A 75 15.72 -5.04 8.76
CA VAL A 75 16.45 -3.76 8.93
C VAL A 75 17.08 -3.30 7.63
N THR A 76 17.69 -4.21 6.86
CA THR A 76 18.30 -3.87 5.58
C THR A 76 17.24 -3.44 4.57
N SER A 77 16.18 -4.23 4.42
CA SER A 77 15.09 -3.93 3.50
C SER A 77 14.34 -2.61 3.83
N LEU A 78 14.28 -2.21 5.10
CA LEU A 78 13.70 -0.93 5.48
C LEU A 78 14.54 0.27 5.00
N ARG A 79 15.86 0.15 4.98
CA ARG A 79 16.74 1.20 4.41
C ARG A 79 16.55 1.34 2.91
N ASP A 80 16.43 0.20 2.22
CA ASP A 80 16.19 0.18 0.79
C ASP A 80 14.81 0.77 0.46
N ALA A 81 13.80 0.41 1.24
CA ALA A 81 12.46 0.97 1.13
C ALA A 81 12.40 2.47 1.39
N TRP A 82 13.16 2.98 2.37
CA TRP A 82 13.29 4.43 2.57
C TRP A 82 13.79 5.14 1.31
N SER A 83 14.89 4.64 0.74
CA SER A 83 15.47 5.21 -0.49
C SER A 83 14.51 5.10 -1.69
N ALA A 84 13.78 3.98 -1.79
CA ALA A 84 12.77 3.80 -2.82
C ALA A 84 11.60 4.78 -2.65
N THR A 85 11.14 5.01 -1.39
CA THR A 85 10.07 5.97 -1.10
C THR A 85 10.50 7.41 -1.38
N GLU A 86 11.75 7.77 -1.06
CA GLU A 86 12.33 9.06 -1.47
C GLU A 86 12.33 9.24 -3.00
N GLY A 87 12.58 8.17 -3.75
CA GLY A 87 12.52 8.18 -5.20
C GLY A 87 11.11 8.37 -5.76
N LEU A 88 10.10 7.86 -5.06
CA LEU A 88 8.70 7.92 -5.47
C LEU A 88 8.00 9.24 -5.05
N LEU A 89 8.26 9.71 -3.83
CA LEU A 89 7.51 10.80 -3.19
C LEU A 89 8.37 12.04 -2.90
N GLY A 90 9.66 11.98 -3.20
CA GLY A 90 10.59 13.07 -2.91
C GLY A 90 11.27 12.94 -1.55
N LYS A 91 12.26 13.83 -1.30
CA LYS A 91 13.15 13.73 -0.13
C LYS A 91 12.55 14.20 1.19
N ASP A 92 11.43 14.92 1.14
CA ASP A 92 10.76 15.42 2.34
C ASP A 92 9.74 14.40 2.84
N ALA A 93 10.15 13.58 3.79
CA ALA A 93 9.30 12.55 4.36
C ALA A 93 8.05 13.11 5.09
N SER A 94 8.06 14.39 5.49
CA SER A 94 6.88 15.01 6.10
C SER A 94 5.76 15.32 5.10
N ALA A 95 6.12 15.35 3.80
CA ALA A 95 5.17 15.56 2.71
C ALA A 95 4.68 14.27 2.07
N TRP A 96 5.19 13.09 2.49
CA TRP A 96 4.76 11.83 1.92
C TRP A 96 3.30 11.54 2.26
N GLN A 97 2.56 11.04 1.28
CA GLN A 97 1.18 10.62 1.45
C GLN A 97 0.98 9.25 0.78
N TRP A 98 0.32 8.34 1.50
CA TRP A 98 -0.04 7.05 0.93
C TRP A 98 -0.91 7.19 -0.33
N GLY A 99 -1.85 8.12 -0.31
CA GLY A 99 -2.75 8.40 -1.42
C GLY A 99 -2.07 8.96 -2.67
N ASP A 100 -0.82 9.43 -2.61
CA ASP A 100 -0.07 9.83 -3.81
C ASP A 100 0.41 8.60 -4.60
N LEU A 101 0.61 7.48 -3.93
CA LEU A 101 0.94 6.19 -4.54
C LEU A 101 -0.33 5.36 -4.78
N HIS A 102 -1.26 5.38 -3.83
CA HIS A 102 -2.45 4.53 -3.82
C HIS A 102 -3.67 5.29 -4.33
N GLN A 103 -3.83 5.27 -5.63
CA GLN A 103 -4.87 6.03 -6.32
C GLN A 103 -5.88 5.11 -7.00
N MET A 104 -7.14 5.52 -6.98
CA MET A 104 -8.17 4.94 -7.82
C MET A 104 -8.14 5.66 -9.18
N VAL A 105 -7.70 4.93 -10.19
CA VAL A 105 -7.59 5.41 -11.57
C VAL A 105 -8.72 4.83 -12.38
N PHE A 106 -9.47 5.67 -13.06
CA PHE A 106 -10.56 5.28 -13.96
C PHE A 106 -10.13 5.50 -15.40
N GLU A 107 -10.05 4.42 -16.15
CA GLU A 107 -9.76 4.44 -17.58
C GLU A 107 -11.04 4.10 -18.36
N HIS A 108 -11.49 5.04 -19.19
CA HIS A 108 -12.65 4.77 -20.02
C HIS A 108 -12.29 3.77 -21.13
N PRO A 109 -13.08 2.70 -21.38
CA PRO A 109 -12.73 1.66 -22.35
C PRO A 109 -12.51 2.14 -23.79
N LEU A 110 -13.02 3.32 -24.13
CA LEU A 110 -12.86 3.91 -25.47
C LEU A 110 -11.76 4.98 -25.53
N LEU A 111 -10.99 5.17 -24.44
CA LEU A 111 -9.99 6.24 -24.37
C LEU A 111 -8.95 6.12 -25.51
N ASP A 112 -8.50 4.90 -25.80
CA ASP A 112 -7.52 4.63 -26.86
C ASP A 112 -8.04 4.87 -28.30
N ARG A 113 -9.35 5.03 -28.44
CA ARG A 113 -10.01 5.24 -29.73
C ARG A 113 -10.55 6.66 -29.91
N ALA A 114 -10.47 7.47 -28.86
CA ALA A 114 -10.92 8.84 -28.85
C ALA A 114 -9.86 9.77 -29.45
N ASP A 115 -10.28 10.82 -30.15
CA ASP A 115 -9.39 11.93 -30.46
C ASP A 115 -9.00 12.69 -29.16
N GLU A 116 -7.99 13.57 -29.23
CA GLU A 116 -7.46 14.27 -28.06
C GLU A 116 -8.52 15.05 -27.28
N ASN A 117 -9.47 15.69 -27.98
CA ASN A 117 -10.51 16.49 -27.34
C ASN A 117 -11.52 15.61 -26.61
N LEU A 118 -11.94 14.52 -27.23
CA LEU A 118 -12.85 13.55 -26.63
C LEU A 118 -12.16 12.79 -25.48
N ALA A 119 -10.89 12.42 -25.66
CA ALA A 119 -10.10 11.78 -24.62
C ALA A 119 -10.01 12.65 -23.36
N GLU A 120 -9.78 13.96 -23.51
CA GLU A 120 -9.72 14.88 -22.36
C GLU A 120 -11.06 15.01 -21.63
N GLN A 121 -12.18 15.00 -22.36
CA GLN A 121 -13.53 15.02 -21.78
C GLN A 121 -13.89 13.71 -21.05
N MET A 122 -13.28 12.59 -21.46
CA MET A 122 -13.47 11.26 -20.85
C MET A 122 -12.58 11.02 -19.64
N LYS A 123 -11.56 11.83 -19.38
CA LYS A 123 -10.66 11.68 -18.26
C LYS A 123 -11.37 11.93 -16.94
N ILE A 124 -11.32 10.96 -16.07
CA ILE A 124 -11.73 11.08 -14.67
C ILE A 124 -10.46 11.28 -13.85
N LYS A 125 -10.43 12.32 -13.02
CA LYS A 125 -9.29 12.58 -12.14
C LYS A 125 -9.09 11.38 -11.21
N ALA A 126 -7.86 10.92 -11.08
CA ALA A 126 -7.51 9.91 -10.09
C ALA A 126 -7.77 10.41 -8.66
N TYR A 127 -8.25 9.53 -7.79
CA TYR A 127 -8.56 9.84 -6.40
C TYR A 127 -7.59 9.13 -5.46
N PRO A 128 -6.96 9.84 -4.51
CA PRO A 128 -6.19 9.21 -3.46
C PRO A 128 -7.10 8.32 -2.59
N ARG A 129 -6.60 7.13 -2.25
CA ARG A 129 -7.32 6.17 -1.41
C ARG A 129 -6.44 5.74 -0.24
N GLY A 130 -7.08 5.56 0.91
CA GLY A 130 -6.48 4.84 2.03
C GLY A 130 -6.80 3.35 1.97
N GLY A 131 -6.17 2.58 2.83
CA GLY A 131 -6.39 1.15 2.94
C GLY A 131 -5.48 0.30 2.07
N SER A 132 -5.80 -0.98 2.01
CA SER A 132 -5.18 -2.02 1.19
C SER A 132 -6.19 -3.16 0.97
N ALA A 133 -5.79 -4.26 0.33
CA ALA A 133 -6.63 -5.44 0.16
C ALA A 133 -7.15 -6.05 1.49
N ASN A 134 -6.38 -5.87 2.56
CA ASN A 134 -6.65 -6.49 3.87
C ASN A 134 -7.23 -5.52 4.91
N THR A 135 -7.66 -4.35 4.50
CA THR A 135 -8.33 -3.37 5.38
C THR A 135 -9.84 -3.37 5.15
N THR A 136 -10.58 -2.80 6.09
CA THR A 136 -12.04 -2.62 5.96
C THR A 136 -12.43 -1.80 4.73
N ASN A 137 -11.55 -0.92 4.26
CA ASN A 137 -11.75 -0.18 3.01
C ASN A 137 -11.62 -1.07 1.77
N ASN A 138 -10.91 -2.18 1.87
CA ASN A 138 -10.66 -3.14 0.79
C ASN A 138 -10.35 -2.43 -0.54
N THR A 139 -9.16 -1.88 -0.64
CA THR A 139 -8.62 -1.21 -1.80
C THR A 139 -7.34 -1.91 -2.23
N GLY A 140 -7.49 -3.03 -2.94
CA GLY A 140 -6.37 -3.90 -3.33
C GLY A 140 -5.63 -3.37 -4.56
N PHE A 141 -4.33 -3.69 -4.63
CA PHE A 141 -3.46 -3.47 -5.78
C PHE A 141 -2.67 -4.77 -6.06
N TYR A 142 -2.27 -5.00 -7.31
CA TYR A 142 -1.69 -6.28 -7.72
C TYR A 142 -0.42 -6.15 -8.57
N ASP A 143 -0.10 -4.96 -9.01
CA ASP A 143 1.01 -4.70 -9.92
C ASP A 143 2.11 -3.84 -9.26
N ASP A 144 3.12 -3.49 -10.04
CA ASP A 144 4.22 -2.64 -9.61
C ASP A 144 3.79 -1.19 -9.32
N THR A 145 2.56 -0.84 -9.66
CA THR A 145 1.93 0.39 -9.20
C THR A 145 1.16 0.10 -7.91
N PHE A 146 0.97 1.08 -7.05
CA PHE A 146 0.08 0.95 -5.91
C PHE A 146 -1.36 1.38 -6.23
N ASN A 147 -1.70 1.53 -7.52
CA ASN A 147 -3.04 1.91 -7.94
C ASN A 147 -4.08 0.86 -7.54
N VAL A 148 -5.24 1.33 -7.10
CA VAL A 148 -6.35 0.46 -6.73
C VAL A 148 -6.83 -0.33 -7.95
N ARG A 149 -6.82 -1.65 -7.85
CA ARG A 149 -7.26 -2.59 -8.89
C ARG A 149 -8.45 -3.43 -8.47
N SER A 150 -8.76 -3.45 -7.17
CA SER A 150 -9.93 -4.15 -6.63
C SER A 150 -10.45 -3.43 -5.41
N GLY A 151 -11.71 -3.67 -5.09
CA GLY A 151 -12.34 -3.08 -3.92
C GLY A 151 -13.60 -3.83 -3.51
N ALA A 152 -14.26 -3.33 -2.47
CA ALA A 152 -15.52 -3.89 -2.00
C ALA A 152 -16.61 -3.66 -3.06
N SER A 153 -17.27 -4.74 -3.49
CA SER A 153 -18.40 -4.70 -4.42
C SER A 153 -19.65 -4.09 -3.78
N PHE A 154 -19.78 -4.20 -2.45
CA PHE A 154 -20.81 -3.51 -1.68
C PHE A 154 -20.27 -3.13 -0.31
N ARG A 155 -20.91 -2.17 0.34
CA ARG A 155 -20.64 -1.78 1.73
C ARG A 155 -21.94 -1.70 2.48
N MET A 156 -21.97 -2.28 3.66
CA MET A 156 -23.12 -2.26 4.56
C MET A 156 -22.70 -1.73 5.92
N VAL A 157 -23.45 -0.77 6.42
CA VAL A 157 -23.32 -0.27 7.79
C VAL A 157 -24.63 -0.61 8.50
N VAL A 158 -24.53 -1.40 9.54
CA VAL A 158 -25.70 -1.83 10.34
C VAL A 158 -25.60 -1.18 11.71
N ASP A 159 -26.61 -0.40 12.06
CA ASP A 159 -26.81 0.04 13.44
C ASP A 159 -27.55 -1.06 14.21
N VAL A 160 -26.83 -1.76 15.09
CA VAL A 160 -27.42 -2.85 15.88
C VAL A 160 -28.42 -2.36 16.93
N GLY A 161 -28.42 -1.08 17.26
CA GLY A 161 -29.41 -0.43 18.14
C GLY A 161 -30.67 0.03 17.38
N ASN A 162 -30.58 0.22 16.06
CA ASN A 162 -31.67 0.65 15.21
C ASN A 162 -31.52 0.02 13.81
N TRP A 163 -32.04 -1.16 13.61
CA TRP A 163 -31.93 -1.92 12.35
C TRP A 163 -32.54 -1.20 11.14
N ASP A 164 -33.53 -0.33 11.38
CA ASP A 164 -34.17 0.45 10.31
C ASP A 164 -33.25 1.55 9.73
N ASP A 165 -32.16 1.87 10.41
CA ASP A 165 -31.16 2.85 9.95
C ASP A 165 -29.93 2.18 9.26
N ALA A 166 -30.06 0.90 8.93
CA ALA A 166 -29.03 0.21 8.17
C ALA A 166 -28.92 0.79 6.76
N ARG A 167 -27.68 0.97 6.29
CA ARG A 167 -27.37 1.54 4.97
C ARG A 167 -26.48 0.60 4.19
N MET A 168 -26.77 0.47 2.92
CA MET A 168 -25.99 -0.33 1.99
C MET A 168 -25.76 0.45 0.70
N THR A 169 -24.53 0.34 0.16
CA THR A 169 -24.18 0.83 -1.17
C THR A 169 -23.55 -0.29 -1.98
N ASN A 170 -23.96 -0.44 -3.23
CA ASN A 170 -23.29 -1.28 -4.20
C ASN A 170 -22.33 -0.41 -5.04
N ALA A 171 -21.26 -1.00 -5.52
CA ALA A 171 -20.48 -0.40 -6.58
C ALA A 171 -21.36 -0.32 -7.86
N PRO A 172 -21.29 0.75 -8.61
CA PRO A 172 -22.00 0.87 -9.90
C PRO A 172 -21.48 -0.13 -10.92
#